data_c825c283bf92e46bae9d344b7de03355
#
_entry.id   c825c283bf92e46bae9d344b7de03355
#
_cell.length_a   1.000
_cell.length_b   1.000
_cell.length_c   1.000
_cell.angle_alpha   90.00
_cell.angle_beta   90.00
_cell.angle_gamma   90.00
#
_symmetry.space_group_name_H-M   'P 1'
#
loop_
_entity.id
_entity.type
_entity.pdbx_description
1 polymer ?
#
loop_
_entity_poly.entity_id
_entity_poly.type
_entity_poly.pdbx_seq_one_letter_code
_entity_poly.pdbx_strand_id
1 'polypeptide(L)'
;MTPEAFIAVASGLAMVKAKTVMGAVRLAVGGKTFATVGWPEAGWAVVRLSPDGQKSLMAQTAALAPEPGTRGRRGVTLVRLRVLGDAVAGRVLSAAWRHAQGQSDTFTAKAG
;
A
#
# COMPACT_ATOMS: atom_id res chain seq x y z
N MET A 1 10.03 -1.41 -9.76
CA MET A 1 9.24 -0.20 -10.10
C MET A 1 9.87 1.02 -9.46
N THR A 2 9.87 2.15 -10.13
CA THR A 2 10.42 3.37 -9.56
C THR A 2 9.44 3.98 -8.57
N PRO A 3 9.92 4.81 -7.62
CA PRO A 3 9.03 5.53 -6.73
C PRO A 3 8.02 6.39 -7.49
N GLU A 4 8.46 7.05 -8.55
CA GLU A 4 7.60 7.92 -9.35
C GLU A 4 6.47 7.12 -10.02
N ALA A 5 6.79 5.94 -10.53
CA ALA A 5 5.79 5.08 -11.15
C ALA A 5 4.78 4.59 -10.13
N PHE A 6 5.23 4.23 -8.93
CA PHE A 6 4.36 3.79 -7.85
C PHE A 6 3.40 4.91 -7.44
N ILE A 7 3.92 6.13 -7.29
CA ILE A 7 3.10 7.29 -6.97
C ILE A 7 2.08 7.55 -8.08
N ALA A 8 2.49 7.41 -9.34
CA ALA A 8 1.60 7.64 -10.47
C ALA A 8 0.43 6.65 -10.47
N VAL A 9 0.72 5.37 -10.23
CA VAL A 9 -0.34 4.36 -10.16
C VAL A 9 -1.30 4.67 -9.01
N ALA A 10 -0.78 5.00 -7.84
CA ALA A 10 -1.61 5.32 -6.68
C ALA A 10 -2.46 6.56 -6.93
N SER A 11 -1.87 7.56 -7.56
CA SER A 11 -2.58 8.82 -7.82
C SER A 11 -3.68 8.67 -8.86
N GLY A 12 -3.64 7.60 -9.63
CA GLY A 12 -4.71 7.31 -10.59
C GLY A 12 -5.95 6.68 -9.95
N LEU A 13 -5.88 6.28 -8.69
CA LEU A 13 -7.05 5.76 -8.01
C LEU A 13 -7.96 6.92 -7.60
N ALA A 14 -9.25 6.62 -7.49
CA ALA A 14 -10.24 7.66 -7.27
C ALA A 14 -10.03 8.41 -5.96
N MET A 15 -10.12 9.72 -6.01
CA MET A 15 -10.11 10.62 -4.85
C MET A 15 -8.81 10.60 -4.05
N VAL A 16 -7.72 10.14 -4.66
CA VAL A 16 -6.43 10.09 -3.97
C VAL A 16 -5.79 11.48 -3.99
N LYS A 17 -5.26 11.88 -2.85
CA LYS A 17 -4.48 13.12 -2.73
C LYS A 17 -3.07 12.77 -2.29
N ALA A 18 -2.09 13.43 -2.89
CA ALA A 18 -0.69 13.23 -2.57
C ALA A 18 -0.16 14.46 -1.86
N LYS A 19 0.66 14.25 -0.83
CA LYS A 19 1.27 15.34 -0.09
C LYS A 19 2.70 14.97 0.25
N THR A 20 3.64 15.88 -0.01
CA THR A 20 5.03 15.67 0.34
C THR A 20 5.25 16.11 1.79
N VAL A 21 5.82 15.24 2.59
CA VAL A 21 6.10 15.53 3.98
C VAL A 21 7.50 15.03 4.28
N MET A 22 8.42 15.92 4.59
CA MET A 22 9.80 15.59 4.95
C MET A 22 10.48 14.64 3.95
N GLY A 23 10.28 14.91 2.66
CA GLY A 23 10.92 14.11 1.61
C GLY A 23 10.17 12.85 1.22
N ALA A 24 9.15 12.47 1.94
CA ALA A 24 8.31 11.33 1.59
C ALA A 24 6.99 11.83 0.99
N VAL A 25 6.35 10.99 0.19
CA VAL A 25 5.06 11.34 -0.41
C VAL A 25 3.99 10.48 0.25
N ARG A 26 3.02 11.13 0.89
CA ARG A 26 1.88 10.45 1.47
C ARG A 26 0.72 10.46 0.50
N LEU A 27 0.11 9.31 0.35
CA LEU A 27 -1.04 9.14 -0.53
C LEU A 27 -2.24 8.78 0.34
N ALA A 28 -3.28 9.58 0.25
CA ALA A 28 -4.44 9.45 1.14
C ALA A 28 -5.74 9.46 0.35
N VAL A 29 -6.75 8.81 0.91
CA VAL A 29 -8.10 8.86 0.40
C VAL A 29 -9.04 9.04 1.60
N GLY A 30 -9.96 9.98 1.49
CA GLY A 30 -10.89 10.26 2.59
C GLY A 30 -10.19 10.68 3.87
N GLY A 31 -9.06 11.35 3.76
CA GLY A 31 -8.30 11.78 4.93
C GLY A 31 -7.42 10.71 5.56
N LYS A 32 -7.43 9.48 5.02
CA LYS A 32 -6.62 8.41 5.57
C LYS A 32 -5.46 8.07 4.65
N THR A 33 -4.25 8.11 5.18
CA THR A 33 -3.06 7.74 4.43
C THR A 33 -3.05 6.23 4.24
N PHE A 34 -2.93 5.77 3.02
CA PHE A 34 -2.85 4.34 2.73
C PHE A 34 -1.48 3.91 2.20
N ALA A 35 -0.67 4.84 1.76
CA ALA A 35 0.68 4.55 1.30
C ALA A 35 1.59 5.75 1.55
N THR A 36 2.84 5.48 1.88
CA THR A 36 3.87 6.52 2.02
C THR A 36 5.08 6.06 1.24
N VAL A 37 5.50 6.84 0.26
CA VAL A 37 6.62 6.50 -0.62
C VAL A 37 7.85 7.27 -0.18
N GLY A 38 8.98 6.58 -0.08
CA GLY A 38 10.20 7.18 0.44
C GLY A 38 10.41 6.95 1.93
N TRP A 39 9.72 6.00 2.50
CA TRP A 39 9.83 5.65 3.91
C TRP A 39 9.95 4.13 4.01
N PRO A 40 10.78 3.56 4.85
CA PRO A 40 11.66 4.26 5.82
C PRO A 40 12.85 4.96 5.16
N GLU A 41 13.11 4.72 3.90
CA GLU A 41 14.17 5.41 3.18
C GLU A 41 13.87 5.38 1.68
N ALA A 42 14.70 6.05 0.89
CA ALA A 42 14.51 6.09 -0.56
C ALA A 42 14.47 4.66 -1.12
N GLY A 43 13.59 4.43 -2.09
CA GLY A 43 13.43 3.11 -2.70
C GLY A 43 12.46 2.21 -1.98
N TRP A 44 11.92 2.66 -0.83
CA TRP A 44 10.95 1.92 -0.06
C TRP A 44 9.62 2.65 -0.02
N ALA A 45 8.57 1.91 0.28
CA ALA A 45 7.26 2.47 0.58
C ALA A 45 6.64 1.66 1.71
N VAL A 46 5.65 2.25 2.35
CA VAL A 46 4.87 1.58 3.39
C VAL A 46 3.42 1.67 2.95
N VAL A 47 2.72 0.56 2.97
CA VAL A 47 1.29 0.53 2.65
C VAL A 47 0.52 -0.07 3.82
N ARG A 48 -0.73 0.30 3.95
CA ARG A 48 -1.59 -0.23 5.01
C ARG A 48 -2.60 -1.18 4.40
N LEU A 49 -2.47 -2.45 4.73
CA LEU A 49 -3.34 -3.51 4.25
C LEU A 49 -4.08 -4.12 5.44
N SER A 50 -5.12 -4.87 5.16
CA SER A 50 -5.65 -5.74 6.19
C SER A 50 -4.65 -6.86 6.43
N PRO A 51 -4.67 -7.52 7.59
CA PRO A 51 -3.77 -8.66 7.82
C PRO A 51 -3.94 -9.77 6.78
N ASP A 52 -5.16 -10.04 6.35
CA ASP A 52 -5.41 -11.05 5.33
C ASP A 52 -4.91 -10.61 3.96
N GLY A 53 -5.13 -9.36 3.61
CA GLY A 53 -4.63 -8.80 2.36
C GLY A 53 -3.10 -8.81 2.33
N GLN A 54 -2.46 -8.47 3.43
CA GLN A 54 -1.02 -8.53 3.56
C GLN A 54 -0.50 -9.94 3.27
N LYS A 55 -1.10 -10.93 3.92
CA LYS A 55 -0.68 -12.32 3.76
C LYS A 55 -0.85 -12.79 2.33
N SER A 56 -1.99 -12.48 1.74
CA SER A 56 -2.28 -12.87 0.37
C SER A 56 -1.29 -12.25 -0.63
N LEU A 57 -0.98 -10.98 -0.46
CA LEU A 57 -0.07 -10.30 -1.38
C LEU A 57 1.38 -10.69 -1.16
N MET A 58 1.76 -10.96 0.08
CA MET A 58 3.11 -11.46 0.38
C MET A 58 3.37 -12.80 -0.28
N ALA A 59 2.36 -13.60 -0.50
CA ALA A 59 2.50 -14.87 -1.21
C ALA A 59 2.79 -14.68 -2.69
N GLN A 60 2.55 -13.49 -3.24
CA GLN A 60 2.71 -13.22 -4.66
C GLN A 60 4.06 -12.56 -4.99
N THR A 61 4.77 -12.04 -4.02
CA THR A 61 6.00 -11.32 -4.30
C THR A 61 6.91 -11.26 -3.08
N ALA A 62 8.22 -11.29 -3.33
CA ALA A 62 9.21 -11.10 -2.29
C ALA A 62 9.44 -9.62 -1.96
N ALA A 63 8.78 -8.71 -2.67
CA ALA A 63 8.94 -7.28 -2.44
C ALA A 63 8.27 -6.78 -1.17
N LEU A 64 7.38 -7.56 -0.57
CA LEU A 64 6.61 -7.16 0.60
C LEU A 64 7.08 -7.88 1.85
N ALA A 65 7.09 -7.16 2.96
CA ALA A 65 7.34 -7.74 4.27
C ALA A 65 6.56 -6.96 5.32
N PRO A 66 6.11 -7.59 6.41
CA PRO A 66 5.44 -6.85 7.46
C PRO A 66 6.42 -5.87 8.11
N GLU A 67 5.92 -4.70 8.49
CA GLU A 67 6.74 -3.82 9.31
C GLU A 67 7.03 -4.54 10.64
N PRO A 68 8.23 -4.44 11.19
CA PRO A 68 8.52 -5.09 12.46
C PRO A 68 7.60 -4.62 13.57
N GLY A 69 7.16 -5.54 14.41
CA GLY A 69 6.36 -5.23 15.58
C GLY A 69 4.86 -5.30 15.35
N THR A 70 4.14 -4.68 16.26
CA THR A 70 2.68 -4.76 16.28
C THR A 70 2.02 -4.19 15.03
N ARG A 71 2.54 -3.10 14.52
CA ARG A 71 1.96 -2.48 13.32
C ARG A 71 2.01 -3.43 12.13
N GLY A 72 3.11 -4.17 11.98
CA GLY A 72 3.22 -5.16 10.90
C GLY A 72 2.19 -6.25 11.03
N ARG A 73 1.92 -6.70 12.26
CA ARG A 73 0.89 -7.71 12.48
C ARG A 73 -0.51 -7.20 12.18
N ARG A 74 -0.69 -5.88 12.21
CA ARG A 74 -1.98 -5.27 11.88
C ARG A 74 -2.11 -4.94 10.40
N GLY A 75 -1.11 -5.28 9.59
CA GLY A 75 -1.18 -5.11 8.16
C GLY A 75 -0.30 -4.00 7.58
N VAL A 76 0.45 -3.28 8.40
CA VAL A 76 1.39 -2.30 7.88
C VAL A 76 2.53 -3.05 7.21
N THR A 77 2.77 -2.75 5.94
CA THR A 77 3.62 -3.56 5.07
C THR A 77 4.69 -2.71 4.43
N LEU A 78 5.93 -3.17 4.50
CA LEU A 78 7.05 -2.52 3.82
C LEU A 78 7.11 -3.03 2.38
N VAL A 79 7.38 -2.12 1.46
CA VAL A 79 7.46 -2.44 0.04
C VAL A 79 8.84 -2.07 -0.48
N ARG A 80 9.56 -3.05 -1.01
CA ARG A 80 10.84 -2.78 -1.67
C ARG A 80 10.55 -2.52 -3.15
N LEU A 81 10.55 -1.26 -3.52
CA LEU A 81 10.10 -0.85 -4.85
C LEU A 81 10.95 -1.43 -5.99
N ARG A 82 12.26 -1.58 -5.78
CA ARG A 82 13.13 -2.12 -6.82
C ARG A 82 12.71 -3.51 -7.28
N VAL A 83 12.12 -4.28 -6.38
CA VAL A 83 11.78 -5.68 -6.65
C VAL A 83 10.33 -5.83 -7.07
N LEU A 84 9.52 -4.80 -6.86
CA LEU A 84 8.09 -4.87 -7.09
C LEU A 84 7.77 -4.80 -8.59
N GLY A 85 7.01 -5.77 -9.08
CA GLY A 85 6.54 -5.76 -10.47
C GLY A 85 5.26 -4.95 -10.62
N ASP A 86 4.98 -4.52 -11.85
CA ASP A 86 3.86 -3.62 -12.13
C ASP A 86 2.50 -4.23 -11.79
N ALA A 87 2.29 -5.49 -12.13
CA ALA A 87 1.00 -6.12 -11.87
C ALA A 87 0.71 -6.24 -10.37
N VAL A 88 1.72 -6.62 -9.59
CA VAL A 88 1.53 -6.74 -8.15
C VAL A 88 1.40 -5.36 -7.52
N ALA A 89 2.11 -4.36 -8.03
CA ALA A 89 1.98 -2.98 -7.54
C ALA A 89 0.54 -2.50 -7.63
N GLY A 90 -0.13 -2.78 -8.75
CA GLY A 90 -1.53 -2.41 -8.92
C GLY A 90 -2.42 -3.08 -7.88
N ARG A 91 -2.18 -4.37 -7.60
CA ARG A 91 -2.97 -5.08 -6.60
C ARG A 91 -2.72 -4.56 -5.20
N VAL A 92 -1.47 -4.28 -4.86
CA VAL A 92 -1.10 -3.76 -3.55
C VAL A 92 -1.77 -2.41 -3.31
N LEU A 93 -1.66 -1.52 -4.28
CA LEU A 93 -2.21 -0.17 -4.14
C LEU A 93 -3.74 -0.19 -4.11
N SER A 94 -4.36 -1.01 -4.94
CA SER A 94 -5.82 -1.13 -4.92
C SER A 94 -6.31 -1.69 -3.59
N ALA A 95 -5.62 -2.69 -3.04
CA ALA A 95 -5.99 -3.29 -1.76
C ALA A 95 -5.84 -2.26 -0.62
N ALA A 96 -4.74 -1.52 -0.61
CA ALA A 96 -4.52 -0.50 0.42
C ALA A 96 -5.56 0.63 0.32
N TRP A 97 -5.88 1.04 -0.90
CA TRP A 97 -6.88 2.07 -1.16
C TRP A 97 -8.27 1.64 -0.66
N ARG A 98 -8.66 0.39 -0.95
CA ARG A 98 -9.94 -0.13 -0.46
C ARG A 98 -9.95 -0.26 1.05
N HIS A 99 -8.86 -0.73 1.63
CA HIS A 99 -8.76 -0.89 3.08
C HIS A 99 -8.90 0.45 3.79
N ALA A 100 -8.31 1.51 3.25
CA ALA A 100 -8.42 2.84 3.84
C ALA A 100 -9.86 3.35 3.87
N GLN A 101 -10.68 2.86 2.95
CA GLN A 101 -12.09 3.25 2.89
C GLN A 101 -13.00 2.29 3.65
N GLY A 102 -12.43 1.36 4.39
CA GLY A 102 -13.22 0.39 5.15
C GLY A 102 -13.79 -0.74 4.31
N GLN A 103 -13.32 -0.90 3.06
CA GLN A 103 -13.78 -1.97 2.20
C GLN A 103 -12.94 -3.21 2.40
N SER A 104 -13.55 -4.37 2.30
CA SER A 104 -12.83 -5.62 2.47
C SER A 104 -11.96 -5.89 1.25
N ASP A 105 -10.79 -6.47 1.49
CA ASP A 105 -9.95 -6.92 0.40
C ASP A 105 -10.48 -8.19 -0.20
N THR A 106 -11.27 -8.97 0.54
CA THR A 106 -11.85 -10.14 0.01
C THR A 106 -13.29 -9.88 -0.19
N PHE A 107 -13.85 -10.41 -1.21
CA PHE A 107 -15.20 -10.21 -1.50
C PHE A 107 -15.99 -11.01 -0.54
N THR A 108 -16.78 -10.46 0.28
CA THR A 108 -17.43 -11.20 1.13
C THR A 108 -18.73 -10.90 0.96
N ALA A 109 -19.16 -11.21 0.43
CA ALA A 109 -20.40 -11.12 0.16
C ALA A 109 -21.18 -10.72 1.21
N LYS A 110 -21.05 -10.30 1.95
CA LYS A 110 -21.68 -9.99 2.79
C LYS A 110 -22.31 -9.18 2.72
N ALA A 111 -22.63 -9.16 2.55
CA ALA A 111 -23.23 -8.53 2.28
C ALA A 111 -23.84 -8.07 3.06
N GLY A 112 -23.86 -7.85 3.17
CA GLY A 112 -24.52 -7.33 3.95
C GLY A 112 -24.43 -6.79 4.37
#